data_3fb526ceceadcf0729121caed1d2848e
#
_entry.id   3fb526ceceadcf0729121caed1d2848e
#
_cell.length_a   1.000
_cell.length_b   1.000
_cell.length_c   1.000
_cell.angle_alpha   90.00
_cell.angle_beta   90.00
_cell.angle_gamma   90.00
#
_symmetry.space_group_name_H-M   'P 1'
#
loop_
_entity.id
_entity.type
_entity.pdbx_description
1 polymer ?
#
loop_
_entity_poly.entity_id
_entity_poly.type
_entity_poly.pdbx_seq_one_letter_code
_entity_poly.pdbx_strand_id
1 'polypeptide(L)'
;MPLRLPDLLPAIDILKKENIFVMDDTRAHSQDIRPLKIVILNLMPLKITTETDLIRLLSNTPLQLDISFMKLKSHTPKNTPIEHMMMFYRDFEEMRNEKFDGMIITGAPVETLDFKDVSYWDEVTTIFDWARTHVTSTLYICWAAQAGLYYHYNIPKYPLQKKMFGIFSQRKLVEHLPIFRGFDDTFMMPHSRHTEIHKEDVFACPELQLIADSDESGPCIVMARNGREFYITGHMEYSPNTLDNEYRRDKDIRDDVEIPYNYYLNNDPQNKPIVSWRAHANLFYSNWINYYVYQETPYDITKIG
;
A
#
# COMPACT_ATOMS: atom_id res chain seq x y z
N MET A 1 4.80 -20.45 -3.88
CA MET A 1 3.77 -21.12 -3.08
C MET A 1 2.68 -20.11 -2.82
N PRO A 2 1.41 -20.52 -2.68
CA PRO A 2 0.28 -19.61 -2.78
C PRO A 2 -0.08 -18.92 -1.47
N LEU A 3 -0.83 -17.80 -1.63
CA LEU A 3 -1.45 -17.07 -0.54
C LEU A 3 -2.49 -17.94 0.17
N ARG A 4 -2.44 -17.98 1.49
CA ARG A 4 -3.53 -18.45 2.33
C ARG A 4 -4.49 -17.27 2.56
N LEU A 5 -5.72 -17.44 2.12
CA LEU A 5 -6.77 -16.43 2.22
C LEU A 5 -7.96 -17.00 3.00
N PRO A 6 -8.73 -16.15 3.70
CA PRO A 6 -9.99 -16.57 4.29
C PRO A 6 -10.91 -17.16 3.22
N ASP A 7 -11.54 -18.30 3.53
CA ASP A 7 -12.52 -18.91 2.63
C ASP A 7 -13.63 -17.91 2.27
N LEU A 8 -14.13 -17.98 1.04
CA LEU A 8 -15.17 -17.10 0.50
C LEU A 8 -14.78 -15.63 0.30
N LEU A 9 -13.51 -15.26 0.44
CA LEU A 9 -13.07 -13.90 0.10
C LEU A 9 -13.31 -13.63 -1.40
N PRO A 10 -14.03 -12.55 -1.79
CA PRO A 10 -14.36 -12.27 -3.19
C PRO A 10 -13.14 -12.16 -4.11
N ALA A 11 -12.00 -11.74 -3.59
CA ALA A 11 -10.75 -11.68 -4.33
C ALA A 11 -10.30 -13.04 -4.88
N ILE A 12 -10.65 -14.15 -4.23
CA ILE A 12 -10.27 -15.51 -4.67
C ILE A 12 -10.79 -15.80 -6.08
N ASP A 13 -12.07 -15.51 -6.35
CA ASP A 13 -12.67 -15.77 -7.65
C ASP A 13 -12.11 -14.88 -8.76
N ILE A 14 -11.78 -13.65 -8.43
CA ILE A 14 -11.15 -12.69 -9.36
C ILE A 14 -9.75 -13.19 -9.73
N LEU A 15 -8.93 -13.53 -8.73
CA LEU A 15 -7.55 -13.98 -8.92
C LEU A 15 -7.47 -15.32 -9.67
N LYS A 16 -8.37 -16.26 -9.40
CA LYS A 16 -8.48 -17.52 -10.17
C LYS A 16 -8.77 -17.27 -11.66
N LYS A 17 -9.62 -16.27 -11.99
CA LYS A 17 -9.89 -15.88 -13.39
C LYS A 17 -8.64 -15.26 -14.06
N GLU A 18 -7.77 -14.65 -13.30
CA GLU A 18 -6.49 -14.08 -13.75
C GLU A 18 -5.35 -15.13 -13.81
N ASN A 19 -5.65 -16.42 -13.59
CA ASN A 19 -4.68 -17.52 -13.46
C ASN A 19 -3.65 -17.32 -12.34
N ILE A 20 -4.00 -16.55 -11.30
CA ILE A 20 -3.18 -16.37 -10.11
C ILE A 20 -3.56 -17.46 -9.11
N PHE A 21 -2.57 -18.24 -8.69
CA PHE A 21 -2.82 -19.35 -7.77
C PHE A 21 -2.95 -18.83 -6.33
N VAL A 22 -4.08 -19.09 -5.72
CA VAL A 22 -4.38 -18.83 -4.30
C VAL A 22 -4.74 -20.14 -3.61
N MET A 23 -4.41 -20.26 -2.34
CA MET A 23 -4.65 -21.44 -1.51
C MET A 23 -5.81 -21.16 -0.55
N ASP A 24 -6.74 -22.08 -0.46
CA ASP A 24 -7.73 -22.07 0.61
C ASP A 24 -7.11 -22.53 1.95
N ASP A 25 -7.82 -22.25 3.03
CA ASP A 25 -7.37 -22.51 4.39
C ASP A 25 -7.11 -24.00 4.63
N THR A 26 -7.95 -24.89 4.08
CA THR A 26 -7.85 -26.34 4.22
C THR A 26 -6.54 -26.88 3.63
N ARG A 27 -6.16 -26.43 2.44
CA ARG A 27 -4.93 -26.84 1.77
C ARG A 27 -3.68 -26.28 2.47
N ALA A 28 -3.77 -25.04 2.99
CA ALA A 28 -2.67 -24.42 3.70
C ALA A 28 -2.29 -25.16 4.97
N HIS A 29 -3.26 -25.65 5.73
CA HIS A 29 -3.03 -26.45 6.96
C HIS A 29 -2.40 -27.82 6.70
N SER A 30 -2.42 -28.33 5.47
CA SER A 30 -1.80 -29.62 5.13
C SER A 30 -0.28 -29.53 4.91
N GLN A 31 0.32 -28.32 4.99
CA GLN A 31 1.74 -28.09 4.79
C GLN A 31 2.44 -27.73 6.10
N ASP A 32 3.51 -28.42 6.42
CA ASP A 32 4.33 -28.16 7.62
C ASP A 32 5.34 -27.01 7.36
N ILE A 33 4.82 -25.82 7.05
CA ILE A 33 5.60 -24.60 6.79
C ILE A 33 4.97 -23.45 7.58
N ARG A 34 5.79 -22.71 8.33
CA ARG A 34 5.33 -21.48 8.96
C ARG A 34 5.05 -20.41 7.88
N PRO A 35 3.79 -20.03 7.63
CA PRO A 35 3.49 -18.93 6.74
C PRO A 35 3.95 -17.60 7.35
N LEU A 36 4.31 -16.64 6.50
CA LEU A 36 4.53 -15.26 6.92
C LEU A 36 3.17 -14.59 7.17
N LYS A 37 3.00 -14.06 8.36
CA LYS A 37 1.77 -13.33 8.73
C LYS A 37 1.84 -11.89 8.23
N ILE A 38 0.95 -11.52 7.33
CA ILE A 38 0.83 -10.16 6.79
C ILE A 38 -0.51 -9.57 7.23
N VAL A 39 -0.49 -8.41 7.86
CA VAL A 39 -1.72 -7.68 8.20
C VAL A 39 -1.88 -6.47 7.30
N ILE A 40 -3.10 -6.22 6.82
CA ILE A 40 -3.46 -5.09 5.97
C ILE A 40 -4.47 -4.22 6.70
N LEU A 41 -4.05 -3.02 7.15
CA LEU A 41 -4.97 -1.98 7.59
C LEU A 41 -5.51 -1.26 6.36
N ASN A 42 -6.73 -1.62 5.97
CA ASN A 42 -7.34 -1.09 4.76
C ASN A 42 -8.24 0.11 5.10
N LEU A 43 -7.74 1.33 4.81
CA LEU A 43 -8.44 2.60 5.03
C LEU A 43 -9.19 3.09 3.79
N MET A 44 -9.02 2.40 2.64
CA MET A 44 -9.66 2.78 1.38
C MET A 44 -11.19 2.59 1.43
N PRO A 45 -11.96 3.44 0.72
CA PRO A 45 -13.41 3.36 0.72
C PRO A 45 -13.97 2.13 -0.02
N LEU A 46 -13.29 1.68 -1.09
CA LEU A 46 -13.64 0.51 -1.89
C LEU A 46 -12.77 -0.69 -1.47
N LYS A 47 -13.07 -1.26 -0.29
CA LYS A 47 -12.21 -2.27 0.33
C LYS A 47 -11.98 -3.50 -0.53
N ILE A 48 -13.01 -4.07 -1.12
CA ILE A 48 -12.93 -5.29 -1.96
C ILE A 48 -11.97 -5.08 -3.16
N THR A 49 -12.02 -3.91 -3.78
CA THR A 49 -11.10 -3.57 -4.88
C THR A 49 -9.65 -3.51 -4.37
N THR A 50 -9.42 -2.79 -3.28
CA THR A 50 -8.09 -2.63 -2.68
C THR A 50 -7.52 -3.97 -2.20
N GLU A 51 -8.35 -4.82 -1.59
CA GLU A 51 -7.99 -6.20 -1.21
C GLU A 51 -7.48 -6.97 -2.44
N THR A 52 -8.25 -6.96 -3.53
CA THR A 52 -7.89 -7.66 -4.76
C THR A 52 -6.57 -7.15 -5.34
N ASP A 53 -6.38 -5.83 -5.36
CA ASP A 53 -5.18 -5.19 -5.91
C ASP A 53 -3.93 -5.54 -5.10
N LEU A 54 -4.00 -5.48 -3.77
CA LEU A 54 -2.89 -5.84 -2.89
C LEU A 54 -2.60 -7.34 -2.92
N ILE A 55 -3.62 -8.19 -2.86
CA ILE A 55 -3.44 -9.65 -2.89
C ILE A 55 -2.80 -10.08 -4.21
N ARG A 56 -3.17 -9.45 -5.34
CA ARG A 56 -2.55 -9.72 -6.65
C ARG A 56 -1.04 -9.52 -6.62
N LEU A 57 -0.55 -8.45 -5.99
CA LEU A 57 0.90 -8.18 -5.85
C LEU A 57 1.56 -9.12 -4.84
N LEU A 58 0.93 -9.37 -3.71
CA LEU A 58 1.43 -10.28 -2.69
C LEU A 58 1.48 -11.74 -3.15
N SER A 59 0.69 -12.12 -4.17
CA SER A 59 0.70 -13.49 -4.73
C SER A 59 1.94 -13.81 -5.57
N ASN A 60 2.72 -12.80 -5.96
CA ASN A 60 3.91 -12.99 -6.80
C ASN A 60 5.16 -13.36 -5.98
N THR A 61 5.05 -14.37 -5.14
CA THR A 61 6.14 -14.90 -4.31
C THR A 61 6.02 -16.42 -4.17
N PRO A 62 7.15 -17.16 -4.04
CA PRO A 62 7.13 -18.58 -3.69
C PRO A 62 6.86 -18.83 -2.19
N LEU A 63 6.88 -17.79 -1.36
CA LEU A 63 6.67 -17.91 0.08
C LEU A 63 5.17 -18.04 0.40
N GLN A 64 4.85 -18.78 1.45
CA GLN A 64 3.47 -18.86 1.94
C GLN A 64 3.16 -17.64 2.80
N LEU A 65 2.10 -16.92 2.44
CA LEU A 65 1.63 -15.75 3.18
C LEU A 65 0.24 -16.04 3.78
N ASP A 66 0.07 -15.66 5.04
CA ASP A 66 -1.19 -15.68 5.78
C ASP A 66 -1.68 -14.24 5.91
N ILE A 67 -2.76 -13.88 5.19
CA ILE A 67 -3.24 -12.50 5.08
C ILE A 67 -4.40 -12.28 6.05
N SER A 68 -4.27 -11.26 6.88
CA SER A 68 -5.32 -10.77 7.78
C SER A 68 -5.69 -9.33 7.44
N PHE A 69 -6.97 -8.99 7.49
CA PHE A 69 -7.43 -7.61 7.31
C PHE A 69 -7.79 -6.98 8.65
N MET A 70 -7.28 -5.76 8.84
CA MET A 70 -7.56 -4.93 10.01
C MET A 70 -8.45 -3.75 9.59
N LYS A 71 -9.41 -3.41 10.41
CA LYS A 71 -10.26 -2.21 10.31
C LYS A 71 -10.11 -1.35 11.55
N LEU A 72 -10.47 -0.07 11.42
CA LEU A 72 -10.62 0.84 12.54
C LEU A 72 -12.00 0.63 13.19
N LYS A 73 -12.03 0.64 14.51
CA LYS A 73 -13.27 0.58 15.29
C LYS A 73 -14.00 1.93 15.27
N SER A 74 -13.25 3.03 15.26
CA SER A 74 -13.77 4.40 15.25
C SER A 74 -14.34 4.83 13.89
N HIS A 75 -14.19 4.01 12.82
CA HIS A 75 -14.65 4.35 11.47
C HIS A 75 -15.46 3.23 10.84
N THR A 76 -16.71 3.54 10.47
CA THR A 76 -17.58 2.60 9.75
C THR A 76 -17.49 2.88 8.24
N PRO A 77 -17.05 1.93 7.40
CA PRO A 77 -17.00 2.12 5.96
C PRO A 77 -18.41 2.24 5.36
N LYS A 78 -18.59 3.21 4.46
CA LYS A 78 -19.90 3.48 3.83
C LYS A 78 -20.11 2.68 2.53
N ASN A 79 -19.03 2.27 1.88
CA ASN A 79 -19.05 1.70 0.52
C ASN A 79 -18.71 0.21 0.49
N THR A 80 -18.74 -0.46 1.65
CA THR A 80 -18.48 -1.91 1.74
C THR A 80 -19.61 -2.55 2.53
N PRO A 81 -20.17 -3.69 2.06
CA PRO A 81 -21.23 -4.40 2.79
C PRO A 81 -20.78 -4.77 4.21
N ILE A 82 -21.68 -4.62 5.16
CA ILE A 82 -21.38 -4.89 6.57
C ILE A 82 -21.03 -6.38 6.79
N GLU A 83 -21.67 -7.27 6.06
CA GLU A 83 -21.44 -8.72 6.09
C GLU A 83 -20.00 -9.04 5.69
N HIS A 84 -19.47 -8.36 4.66
CA HIS A 84 -18.07 -8.49 4.24
C HIS A 84 -17.11 -8.04 5.36
N MET A 85 -17.41 -6.91 5.99
CA MET A 85 -16.62 -6.40 7.10
C MET A 85 -16.62 -7.35 8.29
N MET A 86 -17.78 -7.91 8.64
CA MET A 86 -17.89 -8.84 9.77
C MET A 86 -17.20 -10.19 9.48
N MET A 87 -17.16 -10.62 8.24
CA MET A 87 -16.61 -11.92 7.86
C MET A 87 -15.08 -11.90 7.72
N PHE A 88 -14.51 -10.80 7.20
CA PHE A 88 -13.11 -10.78 6.79
C PHE A 88 -12.23 -9.80 7.58
N TYR A 89 -12.80 -8.85 8.32
CA TYR A 89 -12.04 -7.83 9.03
C TYR A 89 -12.12 -8.02 10.54
N ARG A 90 -10.97 -7.82 11.18
CA ARG A 90 -10.84 -7.82 12.64
C ARG A 90 -10.53 -6.40 13.12
N ASP A 91 -11.02 -6.05 14.31
CA ASP A 91 -10.68 -4.79 14.96
C ASP A 91 -9.24 -4.84 15.50
N PHE A 92 -8.59 -3.68 15.63
CA PHE A 92 -7.25 -3.59 16.20
C PHE A 92 -7.16 -4.24 17.59
N GLU A 93 -8.16 -4.05 18.45
CA GLU A 93 -8.18 -4.61 19.81
C GLU A 93 -8.14 -6.15 19.83
N GLU A 94 -8.68 -6.82 18.81
CA GLU A 94 -8.63 -8.27 18.67
C GLU A 94 -7.25 -8.77 18.23
N MET A 95 -6.44 -7.90 17.64
CA MET A 95 -5.14 -8.21 17.05
C MET A 95 -3.96 -7.65 17.84
N ARG A 96 -4.20 -6.77 18.81
CA ARG A 96 -3.16 -6.00 19.52
C ARG A 96 -2.08 -6.83 20.19
N ASN A 97 -2.37 -8.07 20.59
CA ASN A 97 -1.43 -8.99 21.24
C ASN A 97 -0.73 -9.93 20.24
N GLU A 98 -1.08 -9.86 18.96
CA GLU A 98 -0.45 -10.66 17.91
C GLU A 98 0.77 -9.95 17.34
N LYS A 99 1.69 -10.73 16.78
CA LYS A 99 2.84 -10.21 16.01
C LYS A 99 2.74 -10.65 14.56
N PHE A 100 3.23 -9.81 13.66
CA PHE A 100 3.16 -9.99 12.23
C PHE A 100 4.53 -9.81 11.59
N ASP A 101 4.78 -10.57 10.53
CA ASP A 101 6.01 -10.46 9.76
C ASP A 101 6.00 -9.19 8.89
N GLY A 102 4.85 -8.81 8.36
CA GLY A 102 4.69 -7.60 7.57
C GLY A 102 3.34 -6.91 7.78
N MET A 103 3.30 -5.61 7.51
CA MET A 103 2.07 -4.82 7.55
C MET A 103 1.99 -3.89 6.34
N ILE A 104 0.78 -3.72 5.82
CA ILE A 104 0.46 -2.70 4.81
C ILE A 104 -0.62 -1.80 5.37
N ILE A 105 -0.38 -0.49 5.32
CA ILE A 105 -1.36 0.54 5.69
C ILE A 105 -1.70 1.33 4.44
N THR A 106 -2.94 1.24 3.99
CA THR A 106 -3.37 1.84 2.72
C THR A 106 -3.61 3.33 2.83
N GLY A 107 -3.72 4.00 1.69
CA GLY A 107 -4.23 5.36 1.59
C GLY A 107 -5.66 5.51 2.15
N ALA A 108 -6.07 6.76 2.32
CA ALA A 108 -7.42 7.14 2.73
C ALA A 108 -7.82 8.45 2.03
N PRO A 109 -9.11 8.65 1.65
CA PRO A 109 -9.55 9.84 0.92
C PRO A 109 -9.78 11.04 1.86
N VAL A 110 -8.82 11.34 2.72
CA VAL A 110 -8.86 12.42 3.73
C VAL A 110 -7.63 13.32 3.69
N GLU A 111 -6.87 13.29 2.59
CA GLU A 111 -5.61 14.00 2.47
C GLU A 111 -5.73 15.52 2.53
N THR A 112 -6.91 16.08 2.25
CA THR A 112 -7.17 17.53 2.33
C THR A 112 -7.45 18.03 3.74
N LEU A 113 -7.75 17.12 4.69
CA LEU A 113 -7.94 17.47 6.11
C LEU A 113 -6.58 17.56 6.81
N ASP A 114 -6.46 18.42 7.80
CA ASP A 114 -5.33 18.33 8.72
C ASP A 114 -5.34 16.97 9.42
N PHE A 115 -4.16 16.41 9.69
CA PHE A 115 -4.08 15.06 10.26
C PHE A 115 -4.87 14.92 11.56
N LYS A 116 -4.79 15.93 12.44
CA LYS A 116 -5.49 15.95 13.74
C LYS A 116 -7.01 16.11 13.62
N ASP A 117 -7.51 16.57 12.46
CA ASP A 117 -8.94 16.71 12.19
C ASP A 117 -9.55 15.43 11.60
N VAL A 118 -8.73 14.43 11.30
CA VAL A 118 -9.21 13.11 10.85
C VAL A 118 -9.84 12.39 12.04
N SER A 119 -11.09 12.02 11.93
CA SER A 119 -11.93 11.48 13.04
C SER A 119 -11.36 10.22 13.72
N TYR A 120 -10.50 9.48 13.03
CA TYR A 120 -9.85 8.26 13.53
C TYR A 120 -8.33 8.45 13.75
N TRP A 121 -7.85 9.68 13.88
CA TRP A 121 -6.44 9.98 14.02
C TRP A 121 -5.79 9.28 15.21
N ASP A 122 -6.40 9.35 16.39
CA ASP A 122 -5.86 8.76 17.61
C ASP A 122 -5.74 7.23 17.52
N GLU A 123 -6.72 6.58 16.88
CA GLU A 123 -6.67 5.13 16.69
C GLU A 123 -5.58 4.73 15.70
N VAL A 124 -5.46 5.45 14.59
CA VAL A 124 -4.45 5.14 13.57
C VAL A 124 -3.03 5.37 14.09
N THR A 125 -2.79 6.42 14.88
CA THR A 125 -1.48 6.67 15.49
C THR A 125 -1.12 5.65 16.55
N THR A 126 -2.10 5.17 17.32
CA THR A 126 -1.93 4.03 18.23
C THR A 126 -1.46 2.78 17.47
N ILE A 127 -2.04 2.52 16.28
CA ILE A 127 -1.64 1.41 15.42
C ILE A 127 -0.23 1.64 14.84
N PHE A 128 0.14 2.87 14.50
CA PHE A 128 1.50 3.20 14.03
C PHE A 128 2.56 2.87 15.10
N ASP A 129 2.33 3.24 16.36
CA ASP A 129 3.24 2.90 17.46
C ASP A 129 3.28 1.39 17.72
N TRP A 130 2.13 0.73 17.69
CA TRP A 130 2.02 -0.71 17.82
C TRP A 130 2.80 -1.44 16.71
N ALA A 131 2.69 -0.98 15.47
CA ALA A 131 3.41 -1.59 14.34
C ALA A 131 4.93 -1.59 14.56
N ARG A 132 5.50 -0.55 15.17
CA ARG A 132 6.95 -0.46 15.46
C ARG A 132 7.48 -1.55 16.39
N THR A 133 6.62 -2.16 17.20
CA THR A 133 6.98 -3.18 18.20
C THR A 133 6.42 -4.57 17.90
N HIS A 134 5.44 -4.66 17.00
CA HIS A 134 4.73 -5.92 16.71
C HIS A 134 4.88 -6.38 15.25
N VAL A 135 5.50 -5.57 14.39
CA VAL A 135 5.67 -5.87 12.97
C VAL A 135 7.13 -5.75 12.57
N THR A 136 7.64 -6.68 11.75
CA THR A 136 9.02 -6.63 11.26
C THR A 136 9.21 -5.50 10.25
N SER A 137 8.34 -5.41 9.23
CA SER A 137 8.41 -4.34 8.21
C SER A 137 7.03 -3.86 7.81
N THR A 138 6.85 -2.53 7.68
CA THR A 138 5.57 -1.88 7.37
C THR A 138 5.67 -1.04 6.10
N LEU A 139 4.73 -1.23 5.17
CA LEU A 139 4.50 -0.35 4.02
C LEU A 139 3.37 0.64 4.34
N TYR A 140 3.65 1.91 4.24
CA TYR A 140 2.67 3.01 4.34
C TYR A 140 2.43 3.55 2.93
N ILE A 141 1.16 3.61 2.46
CA ILE A 141 0.81 3.98 1.08
C ILE A 141 0.03 5.29 1.07
N CYS A 142 0.41 6.21 0.18
CA CYS A 142 -0.26 7.48 -0.12
C CYS A 142 -0.53 8.32 1.14
N TRP A 143 -1.80 8.49 1.54
CA TRP A 143 -2.14 9.23 2.75
C TRP A 143 -1.46 8.65 4.00
N ALA A 144 -1.44 7.33 4.15
CA ALA A 144 -0.77 6.70 5.29
C ALA A 144 0.74 6.99 5.30
N ALA A 145 1.38 7.09 4.13
CA ALA A 145 2.79 7.48 4.04
C ALA A 145 3.02 8.88 4.60
N GLN A 146 2.20 9.86 4.19
CA GLN A 146 2.29 11.22 4.71
C GLN A 146 1.94 11.29 6.21
N ALA A 147 0.91 10.55 6.64
CA ALA A 147 0.48 10.48 8.03
C ALA A 147 1.55 9.87 8.94
N GLY A 148 2.17 8.77 8.51
CA GLY A 148 3.26 8.13 9.25
C GLY A 148 4.52 8.98 9.31
N LEU A 149 4.91 9.63 8.21
CA LEU A 149 6.03 10.58 8.17
C LEU A 149 5.77 11.78 9.09
N TYR A 150 4.55 12.32 9.11
CA TYR A 150 4.18 13.40 10.02
C TYR A 150 4.23 12.94 11.48
N TYR A 151 3.60 11.82 11.80
CA TYR A 151 3.48 11.35 13.17
C TYR A 151 4.84 10.97 13.79
N HIS A 152 5.67 10.24 13.04
CA HIS A 152 6.91 9.71 13.56
C HIS A 152 8.11 10.65 13.42
N TYR A 153 8.09 11.53 12.41
CA TYR A 153 9.27 12.33 12.04
C TYR A 153 8.97 13.81 11.85
N ASN A 154 7.74 14.25 12.13
CA ASN A 154 7.27 15.63 11.96
C ASN A 154 7.44 16.19 10.54
N ILE A 155 7.43 15.34 9.51
CA ILE A 155 7.45 15.79 8.13
C ILE A 155 6.07 16.34 7.76
N PRO A 156 5.94 17.63 7.43
CA PRO A 156 4.65 18.21 7.09
C PRO A 156 4.18 17.78 5.70
N LYS A 157 2.88 17.86 5.46
CA LYS A 157 2.32 17.79 4.11
C LYS A 157 1.97 19.18 3.60
N TYR A 158 2.03 19.35 2.29
CA TYR A 158 1.75 20.62 1.61
C TYR A 158 0.62 20.41 0.59
N PRO A 159 -0.31 21.37 0.45
CA PRO A 159 -1.35 21.28 -0.56
C PRO A 159 -0.75 21.51 -1.95
N LEU A 160 -1.15 20.69 -2.92
CA LEU A 160 -0.85 20.89 -4.32
C LEU A 160 -1.80 21.93 -4.92
N GLN A 161 -1.31 22.73 -5.86
CA GLN A 161 -2.15 23.69 -6.62
C GLN A 161 -3.17 22.95 -7.49
N LYS A 162 -2.78 21.78 -8.02
CA LYS A 162 -3.61 20.88 -8.82
C LYS A 162 -3.45 19.45 -8.31
N LYS A 163 -4.49 18.64 -8.45
CA LYS A 163 -4.42 17.22 -8.18
C LYS A 163 -3.28 16.58 -8.99
N MET A 164 -2.38 15.89 -8.33
CA MET A 164 -1.41 15.03 -9.00
C MET A 164 -2.13 13.74 -9.40
N PHE A 165 -2.39 13.60 -10.70
CA PHE A 165 -3.28 12.57 -11.22
C PHE A 165 -2.75 11.96 -12.51
N GLY A 166 -2.28 10.73 -12.46
CA GLY A 166 -1.71 10.05 -13.63
C GLY A 166 -0.54 9.13 -13.28
N ILE A 167 0.26 8.84 -14.30
CA ILE A 167 1.43 7.95 -14.25
C ILE A 167 2.70 8.79 -14.42
N PHE A 168 3.55 8.77 -13.40
CA PHE A 168 4.77 9.58 -13.35
C PHE A 168 6.02 8.70 -13.35
N SER A 169 7.07 9.16 -14.04
CA SER A 169 8.37 8.49 -14.03
C SER A 169 9.10 8.78 -12.72
N GLN A 170 9.58 7.74 -12.11
CA GLN A 170 10.38 7.79 -10.88
C GLN A 170 11.80 7.33 -11.19
N ARG A 171 12.79 7.82 -10.44
CA ARG A 171 14.18 7.34 -10.48
C ARG A 171 14.64 6.86 -9.13
N LYS A 172 15.48 5.84 -9.13
CA LYS A 172 16.20 5.39 -7.94
C LYS A 172 17.25 6.44 -7.55
N LEU A 173 17.38 6.72 -6.25
CA LEU A 173 18.40 7.63 -5.71
C LEU A 173 19.54 6.88 -5.01
N VAL A 174 19.36 5.59 -4.78
CA VAL A 174 20.33 4.76 -4.06
C VAL A 174 20.57 3.49 -4.83
N GLU A 175 21.85 3.23 -5.15
CA GLU A 175 22.26 2.01 -5.82
C GLU A 175 22.23 0.80 -4.88
N HIS A 176 21.97 -0.38 -5.44
CA HIS A 176 22.09 -1.68 -4.78
C HIS A 176 21.21 -1.90 -3.55
N LEU A 177 20.16 -1.08 -3.33
CA LEU A 177 19.17 -1.42 -2.30
C LEU A 177 18.38 -2.68 -2.69
N PRO A 178 18.23 -3.66 -1.79
CA PRO A 178 17.51 -4.90 -2.09
C PRO A 178 16.06 -4.67 -2.57
N ILE A 179 15.40 -3.59 -2.12
CA ILE A 179 14.03 -3.24 -2.55
C ILE A 179 13.95 -2.98 -4.07
N PHE A 180 15.05 -2.49 -4.68
CA PHE A 180 15.13 -2.19 -6.11
C PHE A 180 15.82 -3.28 -6.94
N ARG A 181 16.01 -4.47 -6.38
CA ARG A 181 16.61 -5.57 -7.13
C ARG A 181 15.77 -5.91 -8.35
N GLY A 182 16.38 -5.85 -9.53
CA GLY A 182 15.73 -6.10 -10.83
C GLY A 182 15.00 -4.89 -11.41
N PHE A 183 15.01 -3.73 -10.73
CA PHE A 183 14.48 -2.50 -11.29
C PHE A 183 15.40 -1.91 -12.35
N ASP A 184 14.79 -1.30 -13.35
CA ASP A 184 15.47 -0.39 -14.27
C ASP A 184 15.87 0.90 -13.54
N ASP A 185 16.63 1.79 -14.18
CA ASP A 185 17.05 3.07 -13.58
C ASP A 185 15.86 3.99 -13.30
N THR A 186 14.83 3.87 -14.13
CA THR A 186 13.55 4.57 -13.96
C THR A 186 12.38 3.58 -13.95
N PHE A 187 11.31 3.93 -13.27
CA PHE A 187 10.09 3.13 -13.21
C PHE A 187 8.86 4.03 -13.14
N MET A 188 7.74 3.53 -13.64
CA MET A 188 6.49 4.28 -13.64
C MET A 188 5.69 3.99 -12.38
N MET A 189 5.02 5.03 -11.83
CA MET A 189 4.15 4.89 -10.66
C MET A 189 2.89 5.73 -10.81
N PRO A 190 1.69 5.15 -10.54
CA PRO A 190 0.44 5.90 -10.44
C PRO A 190 0.41 6.84 -9.24
N HIS A 191 -0.13 8.04 -9.43
CA HIS A 191 -0.44 8.98 -8.36
C HIS A 191 -1.88 9.49 -8.51
N SER A 192 -2.56 9.65 -7.37
CA SER A 192 -3.84 10.34 -7.24
C SER A 192 -3.89 11.00 -5.87
N ARG A 193 -3.45 12.27 -5.78
CA ARG A 193 -3.34 12.97 -4.50
C ARG A 193 -3.44 14.49 -4.63
N HIS A 194 -3.90 15.16 -3.58
CA HIS A 194 -4.02 16.60 -3.46
C HIS A 194 -2.94 17.24 -2.56
N THR A 195 -2.08 16.42 -1.98
CA THR A 195 -1.01 16.88 -1.09
C THR A 195 0.31 16.20 -1.42
N GLU A 196 1.42 16.81 -0.99
CA GLU A 196 2.77 16.30 -1.17
C GLU A 196 3.62 16.50 0.08
N ILE A 197 4.80 15.89 0.10
CA ILE A 197 5.90 16.17 1.03
C ILE A 197 7.04 16.80 0.23
N HIS A 198 7.87 17.61 0.88
CA HIS A 198 9.04 18.18 0.23
C HIS A 198 10.30 17.36 0.55
N LYS A 199 11.19 17.24 -0.44
CA LYS A 199 12.44 16.49 -0.27
C LYS A 199 13.38 17.16 0.72
N GLU A 200 13.32 18.47 0.84
CA GLU A 200 14.11 19.26 1.79
C GLU A 200 13.81 18.86 3.24
N ASP A 201 12.53 18.62 3.56
CA ASP A 201 12.11 18.15 4.88
C ASP A 201 12.61 16.73 5.15
N VAL A 202 12.54 15.85 4.13
CA VAL A 202 13.06 14.48 4.25
C VAL A 202 14.58 14.49 4.47
N PHE A 203 15.32 15.30 3.72
CA PHE A 203 16.79 15.42 3.88
C PHE A 203 17.21 16.06 5.19
N ALA A 204 16.36 16.90 5.78
CA ALA A 204 16.61 17.50 7.09
C ALA A 204 16.49 16.51 8.26
N CYS A 205 15.85 15.34 8.02
CA CYS A 205 15.66 14.30 9.03
C CYS A 205 16.68 13.16 8.84
N PRO A 206 17.71 13.01 9.71
CA PRO A 206 18.75 11.99 9.52
C PRO A 206 18.28 10.54 9.62
N GLU A 207 17.10 10.32 10.19
CA GLU A 207 16.49 9.00 10.35
C GLU A 207 15.79 8.51 9.06
N LEU A 208 15.60 9.42 8.10
CA LEU A 208 14.94 9.14 6.83
C LEU A 208 15.93 9.05 5.68
N GLN A 209 15.66 8.14 4.76
CA GLN A 209 16.38 8.03 3.51
C GLN A 209 15.40 8.14 2.35
N LEU A 210 15.50 9.20 1.55
CA LEU A 210 14.79 9.30 0.28
C LEU A 210 15.47 8.34 -0.71
N ILE A 211 14.76 7.30 -1.15
CA ILE A 211 15.32 6.25 -2.00
C ILE A 211 14.81 6.28 -3.44
N ALA A 212 13.67 6.96 -3.69
CA ALA A 212 13.17 7.26 -5.03
C ALA A 212 12.46 8.60 -5.06
N ASP A 213 12.64 9.35 -6.15
CA ASP A 213 11.95 10.61 -6.41
C ASP A 213 11.60 10.78 -7.90
N SER A 214 10.93 11.89 -8.20
CA SER A 214 10.61 12.35 -9.54
C SER A 214 10.73 13.86 -9.60
N ASP A 215 11.15 14.37 -10.75
CA ASP A 215 11.13 15.82 -11.00
C ASP A 215 9.69 16.36 -11.16
N GLU A 216 8.75 15.48 -11.54
CA GLU A 216 7.34 15.83 -11.75
C GLU A 216 6.47 15.57 -10.51
N SER A 217 6.69 14.45 -9.81
CA SER A 217 5.84 14.03 -8.67
C SER A 217 6.52 14.14 -7.30
N GLY A 218 7.76 14.65 -7.24
CA GLY A 218 8.49 14.83 -5.97
C GLY A 218 8.90 13.52 -5.30
N PRO A 219 9.10 13.54 -3.97
CA PRO A 219 9.46 12.36 -3.19
C PRO A 219 8.46 11.22 -3.35
N CYS A 220 8.97 10.06 -3.71
CA CYS A 220 8.15 8.91 -4.07
C CYS A 220 8.23 7.79 -3.05
N ILE A 221 9.43 7.39 -2.65
CA ILE A 221 9.65 6.35 -1.65
C ILE A 221 10.68 6.84 -0.65
N VAL A 222 10.28 6.89 0.62
CA VAL A 222 11.15 7.16 1.77
C VAL A 222 11.27 5.88 2.60
N MET A 223 12.49 5.54 3.00
CA MET A 223 12.80 4.41 3.85
C MET A 223 13.26 4.90 5.23
N ALA A 224 12.86 4.22 6.28
CA ALA A 224 13.33 4.46 7.63
C ALA A 224 13.66 3.15 8.36
N ARG A 225 14.42 3.25 9.46
CA ARG A 225 14.74 2.14 10.35
C ARG A 225 15.30 0.92 9.60
N ASN A 226 16.18 1.15 8.60
CA ASN A 226 16.82 0.11 7.79
C ASN A 226 15.81 -0.82 7.07
N GLY A 227 14.72 -0.25 6.55
CA GLY A 227 13.68 -1.00 5.82
C GLY A 227 12.61 -1.62 6.70
N ARG A 228 12.56 -1.30 7.99
CA ARG A 228 11.39 -1.62 8.82
C ARG A 228 10.19 -0.74 8.50
N GLU A 229 10.40 0.40 7.84
CA GLU A 229 9.34 1.32 7.42
C GLU A 229 9.62 1.83 6.01
N PHE A 230 8.62 1.71 5.12
CA PHE A 230 8.62 2.30 3.78
C PHE A 230 7.40 3.19 3.63
N TYR A 231 7.62 4.41 3.18
CA TYR A 231 6.60 5.43 2.94
C TYR A 231 6.53 5.71 1.45
N ILE A 232 5.44 5.28 0.81
CA ILE A 232 5.23 5.32 -0.64
C ILE A 232 4.13 6.34 -0.93
N THR A 233 4.45 7.45 -1.59
CA THR A 233 3.49 8.53 -1.83
C THR A 233 2.55 8.25 -3.02
N GLY A 234 2.88 7.29 -3.87
CA GLY A 234 2.06 6.84 -4.99
C GLY A 234 1.38 5.50 -4.74
N HIS A 235 0.90 4.87 -5.81
CA HIS A 235 0.03 3.71 -5.77
C HIS A 235 0.52 2.60 -6.72
N MET A 236 1.50 1.80 -6.30
CA MET A 236 1.95 0.65 -7.10
C MET A 236 0.86 -0.43 -7.22
N GLU A 237 -0.07 -0.49 -6.26
CA GLU A 237 -1.11 -1.50 -6.18
C GLU A 237 -2.26 -1.29 -7.18
N TYR A 238 -2.40 -0.12 -7.76
CA TYR A 238 -3.54 0.20 -8.63
C TYR A 238 -3.71 -0.77 -9.78
N SER A 239 -4.96 -1.19 -9.98
CA SER A 239 -5.37 -1.95 -11.17
C SER A 239 -5.34 -1.06 -12.43
N PRO A 240 -5.35 -1.67 -13.63
CA PRO A 240 -5.34 -0.91 -14.88
C PRO A 240 -6.40 0.17 -14.99
N ASN A 241 -7.58 -0.05 -14.39
CA ASN A 241 -8.74 0.82 -14.55
C ASN A 241 -8.99 1.74 -13.35
N THR A 242 -8.14 1.73 -12.32
CA THR A 242 -8.39 2.50 -11.09
C THR A 242 -8.48 4.00 -11.38
N LEU A 243 -7.52 4.57 -12.12
CA LEU A 243 -7.55 5.99 -12.46
C LEU A 243 -8.65 6.33 -13.50
N ASP A 244 -9.02 5.40 -14.39
CA ASP A 244 -10.14 5.58 -15.32
C ASP A 244 -11.47 5.68 -14.57
N ASN A 245 -11.70 4.76 -13.63
CA ASN A 245 -12.91 4.79 -12.78
C ASN A 245 -12.98 6.08 -11.95
N GLU A 246 -11.85 6.53 -11.42
CA GLU A 246 -11.76 7.76 -10.67
C GLU A 246 -12.02 8.99 -11.56
N TYR A 247 -11.39 9.05 -12.72
CA TYR A 247 -11.59 10.12 -13.71
C TYR A 247 -13.06 10.24 -14.12
N ARG A 248 -13.70 9.12 -14.49
CA ARG A 248 -15.11 9.13 -14.93
C ARG A 248 -16.03 9.55 -13.80
N ARG A 249 -15.85 8.98 -12.59
CA ARG A 249 -16.62 9.37 -11.41
C ARG A 249 -16.51 10.88 -11.13
N ASP A 250 -15.29 11.43 -11.16
CA ASP A 250 -15.06 12.82 -10.82
C ASP A 250 -15.61 13.74 -11.92
N LYS A 251 -15.53 13.33 -13.19
CA LYS A 251 -16.07 14.06 -14.34
C LYS A 251 -17.60 14.11 -14.35
N ASP A 252 -18.27 13.10 -13.83
CA ASP A 252 -19.73 13.11 -13.66
C ASP A 252 -20.20 14.15 -12.63
N ILE A 253 -19.30 14.61 -11.76
CA ILE A 253 -19.58 15.56 -10.68
C ILE A 253 -19.09 16.98 -11.04
N ARG A 254 -17.99 17.10 -11.81
CA ARG A 254 -17.31 18.36 -12.13
C ARG A 254 -16.79 18.37 -13.57
N ASP A 255 -16.86 19.52 -14.22
CA ASP A 255 -16.39 19.69 -15.60
C ASP A 255 -14.86 19.95 -15.72
N ASP A 256 -14.22 20.38 -14.62
CA ASP A 256 -12.82 20.80 -14.56
C ASP A 256 -11.81 19.67 -14.26
N VAL A 257 -12.22 18.41 -14.39
CA VAL A 257 -11.38 17.24 -14.11
C VAL A 257 -10.40 17.02 -15.24
N GLU A 258 -9.12 17.10 -14.93
CA GLU A 258 -8.05 16.85 -15.89
C GLU A 258 -7.94 15.35 -16.22
N ILE A 259 -7.58 15.04 -17.46
CA ILE A 259 -7.29 13.66 -17.90
C ILE A 259 -6.06 13.16 -17.16
N PRO A 260 -6.06 11.89 -16.64
CA PRO A 260 -4.87 11.35 -15.99
C PRO A 260 -3.64 11.37 -16.90
N TYR A 261 -2.56 12.00 -16.44
CA TYR A 261 -1.32 12.17 -17.19
C TYR A 261 -0.67 10.83 -17.53
N ASN A 262 -0.17 10.67 -18.76
CA ASN A 262 0.51 9.45 -19.25
C ASN A 262 -0.30 8.15 -19.08
N TYR A 263 -1.62 8.22 -19.05
CA TYR A 263 -2.44 7.07 -18.71
C TYR A 263 -3.16 6.46 -19.93
N TYR A 264 -3.74 7.28 -20.80
CA TYR A 264 -4.41 6.80 -22.00
C TYR A 264 -3.51 6.88 -23.22
N LEU A 265 -3.70 5.93 -24.14
CA LEU A 265 -3.05 6.01 -25.45
C LEU A 265 -3.44 7.31 -26.16
N ASN A 266 -2.44 8.07 -26.63
CA ASN A 266 -2.61 9.39 -27.26
C ASN A 266 -3.34 10.42 -26.38
N ASN A 267 -3.34 10.24 -25.06
CA ASN A 267 -4.04 11.10 -24.10
C ASN A 267 -5.56 11.20 -24.37
N ASP A 268 -6.17 10.17 -24.94
CA ASP A 268 -7.58 10.11 -25.30
C ASP A 268 -8.34 9.14 -24.38
N PRO A 269 -9.29 9.62 -23.53
CA PRO A 269 -10.06 8.79 -22.61
C PRO A 269 -11.00 7.76 -23.29
N GLN A 270 -11.15 7.79 -24.61
CA GLN A 270 -11.85 6.75 -25.37
C GLN A 270 -10.96 5.52 -25.60
N ASN A 271 -9.65 5.67 -25.45
CA ASN A 271 -8.70 4.57 -25.56
C ASN A 271 -8.51 3.83 -24.23
N LYS A 272 -8.01 2.60 -24.33
CA LYS A 272 -7.67 1.82 -23.14
C LYS A 272 -6.47 2.41 -22.40
N PRO A 273 -6.43 2.30 -21.07
CA PRO A 273 -5.26 2.65 -20.28
C PRO A 273 -4.01 1.88 -20.70
N ILE A 274 -2.86 2.56 -20.64
CA ILE A 274 -1.55 1.95 -20.83
C ILE A 274 -0.97 1.59 -19.46
N VAL A 275 -0.79 0.30 -19.20
CA VAL A 275 -0.22 -0.18 -17.94
C VAL A 275 1.30 -0.25 -18.05
N SER A 276 1.99 0.69 -17.43
CA SER A 276 3.46 0.82 -17.48
C SER A 276 4.15 0.58 -16.12
N TRP A 277 3.40 0.36 -15.03
CA TRP A 277 3.94 0.23 -13.66
C TRP A 277 3.93 -1.20 -13.11
N ARG A 278 3.17 -2.12 -13.70
CA ARG A 278 2.88 -3.45 -13.14
C ARG A 278 4.13 -4.29 -12.89
N ALA A 279 5.11 -4.27 -13.80
CA ALA A 279 6.33 -5.08 -13.64
C ALA A 279 7.11 -4.65 -12.39
N HIS A 280 7.34 -3.34 -12.24
CA HIS A 280 8.05 -2.78 -11.08
C HIS A 280 7.26 -2.90 -9.78
N ALA A 281 5.93 -2.80 -9.84
CA ALA A 281 5.06 -3.07 -8.68
C ALA A 281 5.24 -4.50 -8.18
N ASN A 282 5.18 -5.50 -9.07
CA ASN A 282 5.41 -6.90 -8.70
C ASN A 282 6.82 -7.13 -8.13
N LEU A 283 7.85 -6.51 -8.71
CA LEU A 283 9.22 -6.58 -8.19
C LEU A 283 9.32 -5.95 -6.80
N PHE A 284 8.74 -4.76 -6.60
CA PHE A 284 8.77 -4.07 -5.31
C PHE A 284 8.18 -4.93 -4.19
N TYR A 285 6.96 -5.43 -4.37
CA TYR A 285 6.30 -6.26 -3.36
C TYR A 285 7.02 -7.59 -3.14
N SER A 286 7.50 -8.23 -4.20
CA SER A 286 8.30 -9.46 -4.10
C SER A 286 9.62 -9.22 -3.35
N ASN A 287 10.33 -8.13 -3.64
CA ASN A 287 11.56 -7.75 -2.95
C ASN A 287 11.30 -7.38 -1.48
N TRP A 288 10.22 -6.63 -1.20
CA TRP A 288 9.82 -6.33 0.17
C TRP A 288 9.57 -7.60 0.98
N ILE A 289 8.74 -8.52 0.46
CA ILE A 289 8.46 -9.80 1.13
C ILE A 289 9.73 -10.59 1.36
N ASN A 290 10.62 -10.68 0.36
CA ASN A 290 11.82 -11.49 0.45
C ASN A 290 12.87 -10.88 1.37
N TYR A 291 13.23 -9.61 1.19
CA TYR A 291 14.39 -9.00 1.83
C TYR A 291 14.10 -8.27 3.14
N TYR A 292 12.88 -7.77 3.34
CA TYR A 292 12.53 -6.94 4.50
C TYR A 292 11.49 -7.58 5.41
N VAL A 293 10.82 -8.63 4.93
CA VAL A 293 9.91 -9.43 5.73
C VAL A 293 10.55 -10.79 6.04
N TYR A 294 10.74 -11.64 5.04
CA TYR A 294 11.18 -13.02 5.25
C TYR A 294 12.59 -13.13 5.84
N GLN A 295 13.56 -12.37 5.34
CA GLN A 295 14.95 -12.46 5.80
C GLN A 295 15.20 -11.74 7.13
N GLU A 296 14.37 -10.74 7.47
CA GLU A 296 14.52 -9.95 8.72
C GLU A 296 13.66 -10.47 9.86
N THR A 297 12.59 -11.22 9.56
CA THR A 297 11.71 -11.75 10.61
C THR A 297 12.39 -12.90 11.36
N PRO A 298 12.32 -12.95 12.70
CA PRO A 298 12.85 -14.07 13.44
C PRO A 298 12.03 -15.33 13.17
N TYR A 299 12.67 -16.50 13.19
CA TYR A 299 11.97 -17.79 13.05
C TYR A 299 10.85 -17.93 14.11
N ASP A 300 11.12 -17.54 15.33
CA ASP A 300 10.14 -17.42 16.39
C ASP A 300 9.52 -16.02 16.38
N ILE A 301 8.29 -15.91 15.87
CA ILE A 301 7.56 -14.65 15.70
C ILE A 301 7.37 -13.89 17.03
N THR A 302 7.41 -14.56 18.18
CA THR A 302 7.28 -13.89 19.48
C THR A 302 8.46 -12.97 19.80
N LYS A 303 9.57 -13.11 19.09
CA LYS A 303 10.79 -12.29 19.26
C LYS A 303 10.82 -11.01 18.42
N ILE A 304 9.77 -10.73 17.66
CA ILE A 304 9.62 -9.43 16.97
C ILE A 304 9.47 -8.32 18.01
N GLY A 305 10.24 -7.22 17.85
CA GLY A 305 10.18 -6.07 18.75
C GLY A 305 11.32 -5.10 18.56
#